data_22939f9d8e4e7ad8d98010a42f78ad7c
#
_entry.id   22939f9d8e4e7ad8d98010a42f78ad7c
#
_cell.length_a   1.000
_cell.length_b   1.000
_cell.length_c   1.000
_cell.angle_alpha   90.00
_cell.angle_beta   90.00
_cell.angle_gamma   90.00
#
_symmetry.space_group_name_H-M   'P 1'
#
loop_
_entity.id
_entity.type
_entity.pdbx_description
1 polymer ?
#
loop_
_entity_poly.entity_id
_entity_poly.type
_entity_poly.pdbx_seq_one_letter_code
_entity_poly.pdbx_strand_id
1 'polypeptide(L)'
;VISPLLAYLFLHYVFDKWFELNFPSLSFVRYADDIVVHCHNEEEAKHVLSLIKSRLGDCELSLNEEKSKIVFCKTANRVGSFKNVKFDFLGFSFQPRTSANKQTRELFLGYDCAISRKSETSICKELRRSEFHRWTHLDIHAIAKHFNPILRGWLNYYGKFKLHLLDRIFGMFNWRLIKWAMKKYKRFKESMYDAGDWIRRIALQYPYLFVHWQHGFGRA
;
A
#
# COMPACT_ATOMS: atom_id res chain seq x y z
N VAL A 1 15.13 10.04 -20.40
CA VAL A 1 13.67 10.07 -20.22
C VAL A 1 12.91 9.26 -21.29
N ILE A 2 13.51 8.91 -22.44
CA ILE A 2 12.88 8.14 -23.54
C ILE A 2 12.79 6.64 -23.21
N SER A 3 13.73 6.09 -22.44
CA SER A 3 13.83 4.66 -22.16
C SER A 3 12.56 4.03 -21.55
N PRO A 4 11.90 4.61 -20.53
CA PRO A 4 10.66 4.05 -20.01
C PRO A 4 9.51 4.04 -21.02
N LEU A 5 9.45 5.04 -21.90
CA LEU A 5 8.42 5.12 -22.96
C LEU A 5 8.64 4.03 -24.00
N LEU A 6 9.88 3.83 -24.43
CA LEU A 6 10.22 2.75 -25.39
C LEU A 6 9.97 1.37 -24.78
N ALA A 7 10.33 1.14 -23.53
CA ALA A 7 10.04 -0.10 -22.82
C ALA A 7 8.54 -0.36 -22.72
N TYR A 8 7.74 0.68 -22.44
CA TYR A 8 6.29 0.58 -22.40
C TYR A 8 5.70 0.21 -23.75
N LEU A 9 6.14 0.90 -24.83
CA LEU A 9 5.72 0.63 -26.20
C LEU A 9 6.10 -0.78 -26.64
N PHE A 10 7.32 -1.21 -26.33
CA PHE A 10 7.80 -2.55 -26.66
C PHE A 10 6.93 -3.64 -26.00
N LEU A 11 6.70 -3.53 -24.69
CA LEU A 11 5.84 -4.46 -23.95
C LEU A 11 4.38 -4.42 -24.40
N HIS A 12 3.90 -3.28 -24.91
CA HIS A 12 2.56 -3.20 -25.48
C HIS A 12 2.38 -4.17 -26.67
N TYR A 13 3.36 -4.26 -27.56
CA TYR A 13 3.29 -5.19 -28.69
C TYR A 13 3.70 -6.61 -28.32
N VAL A 14 4.74 -6.77 -27.50
CA VAL A 14 5.25 -8.07 -27.09
C VAL A 14 4.24 -8.81 -26.22
N PHE A 15 3.59 -8.11 -25.28
CA PHE A 15 2.71 -8.73 -24.31
C PHE A 15 1.24 -8.33 -24.50
N ASP A 16 0.87 -7.03 -24.41
CA ASP A 16 -0.55 -6.64 -24.32
C ASP A 16 -1.33 -7.11 -25.56
N LYS A 17 -0.88 -6.73 -26.75
CA LYS A 17 -1.55 -7.10 -28.02
C LYS A 17 -1.52 -8.60 -28.28
N TRP A 18 -0.40 -9.24 -28.00
CA TRP A 18 -0.29 -10.70 -28.12
C TRP A 18 -1.25 -11.42 -27.17
N PHE A 19 -1.33 -10.95 -25.91
CA PHE A 19 -2.20 -11.56 -24.91
C PHE A 19 -3.69 -11.39 -25.26
N GLU A 20 -4.12 -10.19 -25.66
CA GLU A 20 -5.49 -9.93 -26.10
C GLU A 20 -5.93 -10.83 -27.26
N LEU A 21 -5.04 -11.11 -28.23
CA LEU A 21 -5.33 -11.96 -29.37
C LEU A 21 -5.39 -13.45 -29.02
N ASN A 22 -4.52 -13.93 -28.14
CA ASN A 22 -4.41 -15.35 -27.82
C ASN A 22 -5.32 -15.78 -26.66
N PHE A 23 -5.70 -14.85 -25.78
CA PHE A 23 -6.51 -15.12 -24.57
C PHE A 23 -7.63 -14.10 -24.41
N PRO A 24 -8.58 -13.98 -25.36
CA PRO A 24 -9.63 -12.96 -25.32
C PRO A 24 -10.60 -13.12 -24.15
N SER A 25 -10.67 -14.31 -23.55
CA SER A 25 -11.50 -14.60 -22.37
C SER A 25 -10.84 -14.26 -21.02
N LEU A 26 -9.54 -14.00 -21.02
CA LEU A 26 -8.79 -13.70 -19.80
C LEU A 26 -8.49 -12.20 -19.70
N SER A 27 -8.50 -11.72 -18.47
CA SER A 27 -8.11 -10.34 -18.19
C SER A 27 -6.73 -10.26 -17.55
N PHE A 28 -6.02 -9.18 -17.85
CA PHE A 28 -4.75 -8.87 -17.21
C PHE A 28 -4.65 -7.40 -16.81
N VAL A 29 -3.75 -7.12 -15.92
CA VAL A 29 -3.33 -5.76 -15.53
C VAL A 29 -1.82 -5.70 -15.61
N ARG A 30 -1.30 -4.71 -16.35
CA ARG A 30 0.14 -4.46 -16.45
C ARG A 30 0.49 -3.05 -15.98
N TYR A 31 1.53 -2.94 -15.21
CA TYR A 31 2.17 -1.68 -14.84
C TYR A 31 3.67 -1.82 -15.03
N ALA A 32 4.20 -1.17 -16.06
CA ALA A 32 5.57 -1.36 -16.55
C ALA A 32 5.85 -2.85 -16.83
N ASP A 33 6.76 -3.47 -16.09
CA ASP A 33 7.15 -4.88 -16.15
C ASP A 33 6.37 -5.79 -15.19
N ASP A 34 5.61 -5.22 -14.27
CA ASP A 34 4.77 -5.99 -13.35
C ASP A 34 3.43 -6.34 -14.01
N ILE A 35 3.11 -7.63 -14.10
CA ILE A 35 1.92 -8.17 -14.79
C ILE A 35 1.15 -9.07 -13.82
N VAL A 36 -0.17 -8.91 -13.78
CA VAL A 36 -1.11 -9.81 -13.11
C VAL A 36 -2.11 -10.32 -14.12
N VAL A 37 -2.22 -11.63 -14.26
CA VAL A 37 -3.18 -12.30 -15.15
C VAL A 37 -4.22 -13.03 -14.32
N HIS A 38 -5.49 -12.90 -14.67
CA HIS A 38 -6.60 -13.59 -14.01
C HIS A 38 -6.98 -14.84 -14.77
N CYS A 39 -6.82 -16.00 -14.14
CA CYS A 39 -7.18 -17.30 -14.67
C CYS A 39 -8.31 -17.94 -13.87
N HIS A 40 -9.11 -18.82 -14.47
CA HIS A 40 -10.23 -19.47 -13.84
C HIS A 40 -9.80 -20.62 -12.91
N ASN A 41 -8.74 -21.34 -13.30
CA ASN A 41 -8.22 -22.49 -12.56
C ASN A 41 -6.69 -22.58 -12.64
N GLU A 42 -6.10 -23.52 -11.91
CA GLU A 42 -4.65 -23.71 -11.82
C GLU A 42 -4.03 -24.24 -13.10
N GLU A 43 -4.73 -25.13 -13.82
CA GLU A 43 -4.25 -25.73 -15.07
C GLU A 43 -4.13 -24.65 -16.15
N GLU A 44 -5.16 -23.84 -16.30
CA GLU A 44 -5.15 -22.69 -17.19
C GLU A 44 -4.02 -21.70 -16.83
N ALA A 45 -3.83 -21.42 -15.53
CA ALA A 45 -2.74 -20.54 -15.09
C ALA A 45 -1.35 -21.10 -15.41
N LYS A 46 -1.14 -22.42 -15.29
CA LYS A 46 0.11 -23.09 -15.69
C LYS A 46 0.32 -23.03 -17.20
N HIS A 47 -0.73 -23.27 -17.97
CA HIS A 47 -0.68 -23.22 -19.44
C HIS A 47 -0.35 -21.80 -19.93
N VAL A 48 -1.08 -20.80 -19.45
CA VAL A 48 -0.86 -19.39 -19.79
C VAL A 48 0.55 -18.94 -19.39
N LEU A 49 1.04 -19.32 -18.21
CA LEU A 49 2.39 -18.99 -17.76
C LEU A 49 3.46 -19.57 -18.69
N SER A 50 3.28 -20.82 -19.18
CA SER A 50 4.21 -21.44 -20.12
C SER A 50 4.25 -20.72 -21.46
N LEU A 51 3.09 -20.30 -21.99
CA LEU A 51 2.99 -19.55 -23.24
C LEU A 51 3.56 -18.14 -23.13
N ILE A 52 3.33 -17.46 -21.99
CA ILE A 52 3.97 -16.16 -21.71
C ILE A 52 5.49 -16.30 -21.68
N LYS A 53 6.01 -17.35 -21.04
CA LYS A 53 7.46 -17.61 -20.97
C LYS A 53 8.05 -17.84 -22.37
N SER A 54 7.39 -18.64 -23.22
CA SER A 54 7.80 -18.84 -24.61
C SER A 54 7.80 -17.53 -25.39
N ARG A 55 6.69 -16.79 -25.34
CA ARG A 55 6.54 -15.51 -26.06
C ARG A 55 7.59 -14.48 -25.67
N LEU A 56 7.89 -14.36 -24.37
CA LEU A 56 8.94 -13.45 -23.91
C LEU A 56 10.30 -13.90 -24.42
N GLY A 57 10.59 -15.22 -24.42
CA GLY A 57 11.81 -15.78 -24.98
C GLY A 57 11.98 -15.47 -26.47
N ASP A 58 10.92 -15.57 -27.28
CA ASP A 58 10.92 -15.22 -28.70
C ASP A 58 11.26 -13.74 -28.95
N CYS A 59 11.05 -12.90 -27.94
CA CYS A 59 11.34 -11.46 -27.98
C CYS A 59 12.62 -11.08 -27.18
N GLU A 60 13.49 -12.04 -26.92
CA GLU A 60 14.74 -11.86 -26.16
C GLU A 60 14.54 -11.31 -24.74
N LEU A 61 13.35 -11.54 -24.15
CA LEU A 61 13.03 -11.24 -22.78
C LEU A 61 13.00 -12.50 -21.92
N SER A 62 13.27 -12.35 -20.65
CA SER A 62 13.16 -13.44 -19.67
C SER A 62 12.20 -13.12 -18.54
N LEU A 63 11.40 -14.12 -18.16
CA LEU A 63 10.56 -14.04 -16.99
C LEU A 63 11.40 -14.20 -15.73
N ASN A 64 11.21 -13.34 -14.72
CA ASN A 64 11.85 -13.53 -13.43
C ASN A 64 11.13 -14.65 -12.65
N GLU A 65 11.70 -15.86 -12.64
CA GLU A 65 11.08 -17.06 -12.05
C GLU A 65 10.94 -16.97 -10.52
N GLU A 66 11.82 -16.25 -9.83
CA GLU A 66 11.74 -16.10 -8.38
C GLU A 66 10.56 -15.20 -7.97
N LYS A 67 10.22 -14.21 -8.79
CA LYS A 67 9.13 -13.28 -8.53
C LYS A 67 7.80 -13.72 -9.12
N SER A 68 7.84 -14.49 -10.22
CA SER A 68 6.65 -14.97 -10.92
C SER A 68 6.06 -16.17 -10.20
N LYS A 69 4.76 -16.13 -9.91
CA LYS A 69 4.10 -17.21 -9.18
C LYS A 69 2.61 -17.28 -9.50
N ILE A 70 2.09 -18.51 -9.48
CA ILE A 70 0.66 -18.75 -9.49
C ILE A 70 0.15 -18.60 -8.05
N VAL A 71 -0.92 -17.82 -7.88
CA VAL A 71 -1.51 -17.50 -6.60
C VAL A 71 -2.97 -17.91 -6.56
N PHE A 72 -3.36 -18.67 -5.55
CA PHE A 72 -4.75 -19.05 -5.32
C PHE A 72 -5.50 -17.97 -4.54
N CYS A 73 -6.50 -17.36 -5.17
CA CYS A 73 -7.35 -16.37 -4.55
C CYS A 73 -8.40 -17.05 -3.66
N LYS A 74 -7.99 -17.40 -2.43
CA LYS A 74 -8.84 -18.10 -1.45
C LYS A 74 -9.96 -17.19 -0.95
N THR A 75 -11.19 -17.69 -1.02
CA THR A 75 -12.40 -17.05 -0.47
C THR A 75 -13.21 -18.07 0.33
N ALA A 76 -14.32 -17.64 0.94
CA ALA A 76 -15.24 -18.55 1.64
C ALA A 76 -15.75 -19.69 0.73
N ASN A 77 -15.96 -19.39 -0.55
CA ASN A 77 -16.50 -20.34 -1.55
C ASN A 77 -15.40 -21.12 -2.31
N ARG A 78 -14.11 -20.77 -2.10
CA ARG A 78 -12.97 -21.44 -2.74
C ARG A 78 -12.10 -22.06 -1.66
N VAL A 79 -12.35 -23.31 -1.36
CA VAL A 79 -11.65 -24.10 -0.35
C VAL A 79 -10.50 -24.84 -1.00
N GLY A 80 -9.34 -24.89 -0.34
CA GLY A 80 -8.17 -25.62 -0.80
C GLY A 80 -6.92 -25.23 -0.02
N SER A 81 -5.89 -26.06 -0.10
CA SER A 81 -4.57 -25.78 0.47
C SER A 81 -3.59 -25.54 -0.70
N PHE A 82 -3.09 -24.32 -0.81
CA PHE A 82 -2.18 -23.92 -1.88
C PHE A 82 -0.95 -23.22 -1.28
N LYS A 83 0.19 -23.38 -1.92
CA LYS A 83 1.46 -22.81 -1.48
C LYS A 83 1.43 -21.28 -1.44
N ASN A 84 0.85 -20.66 -2.45
CA ASN A 84 0.77 -19.21 -2.57
C ASN A 84 -0.68 -18.76 -2.52
N VAL A 85 -1.05 -17.97 -1.51
CA VAL A 85 -2.39 -17.39 -1.34
C VAL A 85 -2.35 -15.86 -1.24
N LYS A 86 -1.18 -15.26 -1.47
CA LYS A 86 -1.00 -13.81 -1.43
C LYS A 86 0.06 -13.35 -2.43
N PHE A 87 -0.10 -12.12 -2.90
CA PHE A 87 0.90 -11.42 -3.71
C PHE A 87 0.86 -9.92 -3.42
N ASP A 88 1.97 -9.25 -3.70
CA ASP A 88 2.07 -7.80 -3.62
C ASP A 88 2.08 -7.23 -5.05
N PHE A 89 1.32 -6.15 -5.27
CA PHE A 89 1.27 -5.43 -6.54
C PHE A 89 1.07 -3.94 -6.26
N LEU A 90 1.89 -3.10 -6.85
CA LEU A 90 1.86 -1.63 -6.71
C LEU A 90 1.79 -1.13 -5.26
N GLY A 91 2.54 -1.77 -4.37
CA GLY A 91 2.57 -1.38 -2.95
C GLY A 91 1.40 -1.87 -2.11
N PHE A 92 0.47 -2.62 -2.71
CA PHE A 92 -0.62 -3.30 -2.01
C PHE A 92 -0.35 -4.79 -1.89
N SER A 93 -0.84 -5.40 -0.81
CA SER A 93 -0.84 -6.84 -0.60
C SER A 93 -2.26 -7.39 -0.80
N PHE A 94 -2.42 -8.26 -1.78
CA PHE A 94 -3.64 -8.98 -2.10
C PHE A 94 -3.61 -10.34 -1.38
N GLN A 95 -4.59 -10.59 -0.52
CA GLN A 95 -4.63 -11.82 0.28
C GLN A 95 -6.03 -12.08 0.84
N PRO A 96 -6.32 -13.32 1.31
CA PRO A 96 -7.55 -13.61 2.04
C PRO A 96 -7.67 -12.71 3.27
N ARG A 97 -8.82 -12.05 3.43
CA ARG A 97 -9.13 -11.18 4.57
C ARG A 97 -10.56 -11.39 5.04
N THR A 98 -10.75 -11.45 6.34
CA THR A 98 -12.10 -11.42 6.91
C THR A 98 -12.68 -10.03 6.75
N SER A 99 -13.87 -9.97 6.20
CA SER A 99 -14.66 -8.75 6.03
C SER A 99 -16.06 -8.98 6.58
N ALA A 100 -16.72 -7.93 7.07
CA ALA A 100 -18.09 -7.98 7.49
C ALA A 100 -19.00 -7.49 6.36
N ASN A 101 -20.10 -8.18 6.13
CA ASN A 101 -21.16 -7.68 5.28
C ASN A 101 -21.76 -6.43 5.92
N LYS A 102 -21.88 -5.34 5.16
CA LYS A 102 -22.40 -4.07 5.68
C LYS A 102 -23.86 -4.14 6.12
N GLN A 103 -24.66 -5.02 5.52
CA GLN A 103 -26.09 -5.18 5.80
C GLN A 103 -26.36 -6.21 6.89
N THR A 104 -25.81 -7.44 6.74
CA THR A 104 -26.06 -8.55 7.67
C THR A 104 -25.10 -8.59 8.85
N ARG A 105 -23.99 -7.86 8.82
CA ARG A 105 -22.86 -7.91 9.77
C ARG A 105 -22.17 -9.28 9.88
N GLU A 106 -22.55 -10.23 9.03
CA GLU A 106 -21.90 -11.54 8.97
C GLU A 106 -20.47 -11.43 8.48
N LEU A 107 -19.57 -12.18 9.10
CA LEU A 107 -18.18 -12.25 8.71
C LEU A 107 -18.01 -13.25 7.57
N PHE A 108 -17.33 -12.86 6.52
CA PHE A 108 -16.96 -13.73 5.42
C PHE A 108 -15.49 -13.57 5.05
N LEU A 109 -14.91 -14.64 4.51
CA LEU A 109 -13.55 -14.61 3.97
C LEU A 109 -13.62 -14.14 2.50
N GLY A 110 -13.16 -12.92 2.25
CA GLY A 110 -12.99 -12.37 0.92
C GLY A 110 -11.52 -12.35 0.50
N TYR A 111 -11.25 -12.07 -0.78
CA TYR A 111 -9.92 -11.79 -1.29
C TYR A 111 -9.82 -10.29 -1.55
N ASP A 112 -8.97 -9.59 -0.80
CA ASP A 112 -8.99 -8.13 -0.74
C ASP A 112 -7.59 -7.56 -0.63
N CYS A 113 -7.43 -6.27 -0.93
CA CYS A 113 -6.14 -5.59 -0.90
C CYS A 113 -6.05 -4.55 0.21
N ALA A 114 -4.83 -4.33 0.66
CA ALA A 114 -4.47 -3.26 1.59
C ALA A 114 -3.00 -2.91 1.42
N ILE A 115 -2.54 -1.84 2.05
CA ILE A 115 -1.12 -1.50 2.04
C ILE A 115 -0.24 -2.71 2.35
N SER A 116 0.80 -2.93 1.55
CA SER A 116 1.74 -4.02 1.79
C SER A 116 2.64 -3.72 3.00
N ARG A 117 3.07 -4.78 3.70
CA ARG A 117 4.02 -4.62 4.81
C ARG A 117 5.33 -3.97 4.38
N LYS A 118 5.76 -4.22 3.14
CA LYS A 118 6.95 -3.60 2.54
C LYS A 118 6.77 -2.09 2.41
N SER A 119 5.65 -1.64 1.86
CA SER A 119 5.31 -0.21 1.72
C SER A 119 5.16 0.47 3.07
N GLU A 120 4.43 -0.13 4.00
CA GLU A 120 4.27 0.37 5.37
C GLU A 120 5.63 0.54 6.06
N THR A 121 6.51 -0.46 5.96
CA THR A 121 7.85 -0.41 6.55
C THR A 121 8.70 0.68 5.91
N SER A 122 8.62 0.85 4.58
CA SER A 122 9.34 1.89 3.85
C SER A 122 8.90 3.28 4.29
N ILE A 123 7.59 3.54 4.38
CA ILE A 123 7.03 4.80 4.86
C ILE A 123 7.47 5.08 6.30
N CYS A 124 7.38 4.08 7.17
CA CYS A 124 7.82 4.21 8.55
C CYS A 124 9.33 4.50 8.66
N LYS A 125 10.15 3.92 7.76
CA LYS A 125 11.59 4.19 7.68
C LYS A 125 11.87 5.62 7.23
N GLU A 126 11.12 6.12 6.25
CA GLU A 126 11.21 7.50 5.77
C GLU A 126 10.83 8.50 6.88
N LEU A 127 9.74 8.27 7.59
CA LEU A 127 9.35 9.05 8.77
C LEU A 127 10.44 9.05 9.85
N ARG A 128 11.13 7.93 10.06
CA ARG A 128 12.26 7.89 11.01
C ARG A 128 13.44 8.72 10.54
N ARG A 129 13.77 8.64 9.27
CA ARG A 129 14.90 9.37 8.66
C ARG A 129 14.70 10.88 8.64
N SER A 130 13.44 11.35 8.52
CA SER A 130 13.15 12.79 8.52
C SER A 130 13.57 13.50 9.80
N GLU A 131 13.64 12.76 10.94
CA GLU A 131 14.01 13.27 12.27
C GLU A 131 13.32 14.58 12.67
N PHE A 132 12.14 14.87 12.12
CA PHE A 132 11.45 16.14 12.31
C PHE A 132 11.13 16.46 13.79
N HIS A 133 11.17 15.45 14.64
CA HIS A 133 11.09 15.67 16.10
C HIS A 133 12.26 16.52 16.66
N ARG A 134 13.28 16.81 15.84
CA ARG A 134 14.38 17.73 16.15
C ARG A 134 14.17 19.15 15.62
N TRP A 135 13.11 19.39 14.83
CA TRP A 135 12.83 20.70 14.22
C TRP A 135 12.18 21.66 15.25
N THR A 136 12.86 21.89 16.37
CA THR A 136 12.35 22.72 17.48
C THR A 136 12.24 24.20 17.12
N HIS A 137 12.89 24.66 16.06
CA HIS A 137 12.74 26.00 15.50
C HIS A 137 11.40 26.22 14.81
N LEU A 138 10.75 25.17 14.32
CA LEU A 138 9.44 25.25 13.65
C LEU A 138 8.31 25.14 14.67
N ASP A 139 7.20 25.80 14.38
CA ASP A 139 5.94 25.59 15.08
C ASP A 139 5.14 24.42 14.48
N ILE A 140 4.03 24.05 15.11
CA ILE A 140 3.21 22.93 14.67
C ILE A 140 2.55 23.18 13.31
N HIS A 141 2.23 24.44 12.98
CA HIS A 141 1.63 24.83 11.70
C HIS A 141 2.64 24.69 10.55
N ALA A 142 3.90 25.08 10.79
CA ALA A 142 4.98 24.88 9.81
C ALA A 142 5.24 23.38 9.56
N ILE A 143 5.23 22.55 10.61
CA ILE A 143 5.32 21.09 10.47
C ILE A 143 4.13 20.55 9.66
N ALA A 144 2.93 21.01 9.96
CA ALA A 144 1.72 20.60 9.22
C ALA A 144 1.81 21.01 7.75
N LYS A 145 2.23 22.22 7.46
CA LYS A 145 2.42 22.71 6.07
C LYS A 145 3.41 21.84 5.29
N HIS A 146 4.50 21.43 5.94
CA HIS A 146 5.51 20.57 5.32
C HIS A 146 4.99 19.15 5.05
N PHE A 147 4.34 18.52 6.05
CA PHE A 147 3.96 17.10 5.95
C PHE A 147 2.60 16.84 5.32
N ASN A 148 1.65 17.80 5.34
CA ASN A 148 0.32 17.57 4.80
C ASN A 148 0.29 17.13 3.33
N PRO A 149 1.13 17.63 2.40
CA PRO A 149 1.18 17.09 1.05
C PRO A 149 1.56 15.61 1.01
N ILE A 150 2.53 15.19 1.82
CA ILE A 150 3.02 13.80 1.92
C ILE A 150 1.94 12.90 2.54
N LEU A 151 1.36 13.32 3.67
CA LEU A 151 0.30 12.59 4.37
C LEU A 151 -0.94 12.43 3.49
N ARG A 152 -1.30 13.46 2.72
CA ARG A 152 -2.39 13.42 1.75
C ARG A 152 -2.09 12.44 0.61
N GLY A 153 -0.86 12.41 0.12
CA GLY A 153 -0.41 11.42 -0.87
C GLY A 153 -0.62 9.99 -0.37
N TRP A 154 -0.20 9.67 0.85
CA TRP A 154 -0.41 8.35 1.45
C TRP A 154 -1.88 8.02 1.68
N LEU A 155 -2.68 8.98 2.18
CA LEU A 155 -4.13 8.81 2.34
C LEU A 155 -4.83 8.56 1.01
N ASN A 156 -4.53 9.34 -0.01
CA ASN A 156 -5.16 9.23 -1.32
C ASN A 156 -4.79 7.93 -2.04
N TYR A 157 -3.57 7.45 -1.84
CA TYR A 157 -3.08 6.23 -2.49
C TYR A 157 -3.51 4.98 -1.71
N TYR A 158 -3.10 4.86 -0.45
CA TYR A 158 -3.33 3.65 0.34
C TYR A 158 -4.67 3.64 1.09
N GLY A 159 -5.26 4.80 1.36
CA GLY A 159 -6.50 4.91 2.13
C GLY A 159 -7.78 4.51 1.38
N LYS A 160 -7.71 4.32 0.05
CA LYS A 160 -8.85 3.86 -0.78
C LYS A 160 -9.39 2.50 -0.37
N PHE A 161 -8.49 1.64 0.11
CA PHE A 161 -8.84 0.31 0.62
C PHE A 161 -8.71 0.32 2.15
N LYS A 162 -8.92 -0.56 2.91
CA LYS A 162 -8.73 -0.74 4.37
C LYS A 162 -8.01 0.43 5.11
N LEU A 163 -8.62 1.62 5.12
CA LEU A 163 -8.06 2.86 5.68
C LEU A 163 -7.48 2.66 7.09
N HIS A 164 -8.16 1.86 7.95
CA HIS A 164 -7.73 1.57 9.31
C HIS A 164 -6.34 0.90 9.40
N LEU A 165 -5.86 0.26 8.32
CA LEU A 165 -4.52 -0.35 8.30
C LEU A 165 -3.39 0.68 8.14
N LEU A 166 -3.71 1.96 7.95
CA LEU A 166 -2.74 3.07 8.00
C LEU A 166 -2.48 3.56 9.43
N ASP A 167 -3.18 3.01 10.42
CA ASP A 167 -3.08 3.41 11.84
C ASP A 167 -1.62 3.40 12.34
N ARG A 168 -0.85 2.38 11.98
CA ARG A 168 0.56 2.29 12.36
C ARG A 168 1.41 3.43 11.80
N ILE A 169 1.16 3.86 10.57
CA ILE A 169 1.89 4.96 9.91
C ILE A 169 1.58 6.27 10.61
N PHE A 170 0.29 6.57 10.78
CA PHE A 170 -0.15 7.82 11.38
C PHE A 170 0.10 7.86 12.89
N GLY A 171 0.01 6.70 13.56
CA GLY A 171 0.44 6.56 14.95
C GLY A 171 1.93 6.86 15.13
N MET A 172 2.79 6.38 14.23
CA MET A 172 4.22 6.72 14.24
C MET A 172 4.46 8.21 13.99
N PHE A 173 3.71 8.83 13.08
CA PHE A 173 3.79 10.27 12.83
C PHE A 173 3.41 11.07 14.08
N ASN A 174 2.26 10.74 14.70
CA ASN A 174 1.80 11.39 15.94
C ASN A 174 2.80 11.20 17.09
N TRP A 175 3.36 10.00 17.23
CA TRP A 175 4.40 9.75 18.23
C TRP A 175 5.63 10.65 18.04
N ARG A 176 6.00 10.94 16.81
CA ARG A 176 7.08 11.89 16.52
C ARG A 176 6.70 13.34 16.77
N LEU A 177 5.42 13.71 16.59
CA LEU A 177 4.90 15.01 17.02
C LEU A 177 5.00 15.15 18.54
N ILE A 178 4.68 14.11 19.30
CA ILE A 178 4.83 14.09 20.76
C ILE A 178 6.30 14.32 21.12
N LYS A 179 7.22 13.58 20.50
CA LYS A 179 8.66 13.76 20.73
C LYS A 179 9.17 15.16 20.34
N TRP A 180 8.61 15.75 19.29
CA TRP A 180 8.90 17.13 18.93
C TRP A 180 8.42 18.10 20.03
N ALA A 181 7.20 17.94 20.52
CA ALA A 181 6.66 18.77 21.59
C ALA A 181 7.51 18.68 22.87
N MET A 182 7.94 17.49 23.26
CA MET A 182 8.84 17.27 24.40
C MET A 182 10.18 18.00 24.25
N LYS A 183 10.73 18.03 23.02
CA LYS A 183 12.01 18.73 22.77
C LYS A 183 11.85 20.24 22.66
N LYS A 184 10.73 20.71 22.12
CA LYS A 184 10.47 22.13 21.92
C LYS A 184 10.08 22.86 23.21
N TYR A 185 9.20 22.23 24.00
CA TYR A 185 8.61 22.89 25.18
C TYR A 185 9.16 22.30 26.47
N LYS A 186 9.85 23.11 27.27
CA LYS A 186 10.45 22.70 28.56
C LYS A 186 9.45 22.00 29.48
N ARG A 187 8.18 22.46 29.51
CA ARG A 187 7.11 21.89 30.34
C ARG A 187 6.79 20.41 30.05
N PHE A 188 7.13 19.91 28.84
CA PHE A 188 6.87 18.51 28.45
C PHE A 188 8.11 17.64 28.49
N LYS A 189 9.28 18.20 28.89
CA LYS A 189 10.58 17.51 28.77
C LYS A 189 10.59 16.13 29.44
N GLU A 190 9.89 16.00 30.58
CA GLU A 190 9.93 14.79 31.41
C GLU A 190 8.65 13.94 31.33
N SER A 191 7.59 14.44 30.66
CA SER A 191 6.32 13.74 30.57
C SER A 191 5.86 13.57 29.13
N MET A 192 6.02 12.34 28.65
CA MET A 192 5.47 11.95 27.34
C MET A 192 3.94 11.95 27.36
N TYR A 193 3.34 11.66 28.51
CA TYR A 193 1.89 11.68 28.72
C TYR A 193 1.32 13.09 28.51
N ASP A 194 1.90 14.10 29.18
CA ASP A 194 1.44 15.49 29.06
C ASP A 194 1.63 16.04 27.64
N ALA A 195 2.75 15.69 26.98
CA ALA A 195 2.98 16.04 25.59
C ALA A 195 1.95 15.38 24.66
N GLY A 196 1.61 14.12 24.88
CA GLY A 196 0.60 13.38 24.13
C GLY A 196 -0.79 13.97 24.33
N ASP A 197 -1.16 14.25 25.58
CA ASP A 197 -2.44 14.88 25.91
C ASP A 197 -2.56 16.29 25.29
N TRP A 198 -1.48 17.06 25.27
CA TRP A 198 -1.45 18.34 24.59
C TRP A 198 -1.65 18.20 23.07
N ILE A 199 -0.99 17.26 22.41
CA ILE A 199 -1.19 16.98 20.97
C ILE A 199 -2.63 16.55 20.72
N ARG A 200 -3.21 15.69 21.57
CA ARG A 200 -4.60 15.25 21.47
C ARG A 200 -5.58 16.43 21.58
N ARG A 201 -5.36 17.35 22.53
CA ARG A 201 -6.18 18.56 22.68
C ARG A 201 -6.10 19.46 21.45
N ILE A 202 -4.91 19.64 20.87
CA ILE A 202 -4.75 20.37 19.61
C ILE A 202 -5.51 19.67 18.48
N ALA A 203 -5.44 18.34 18.37
CA ALA A 203 -6.16 17.60 17.34
C ALA A 203 -7.69 17.74 17.48
N LEU A 204 -8.21 17.83 18.70
CA LEU A 204 -9.63 18.11 18.96
C LEU A 204 -10.02 19.55 18.61
N GLN A 205 -9.17 20.53 18.96
CA GLN A 205 -9.42 21.94 18.70
C GLN A 205 -9.24 22.32 17.24
N TYR A 206 -8.27 21.72 16.57
CA TYR A 206 -7.92 21.99 15.16
C TYR A 206 -7.86 20.69 14.35
N PRO A 207 -9.01 20.01 14.12
CA PRO A 207 -9.04 18.71 13.45
C PRO A 207 -8.54 18.76 11.99
N TYR A 208 -8.49 19.94 11.39
CA TYR A 208 -8.02 20.17 10.04
C TYR A 208 -6.53 20.54 9.94
N LEU A 209 -5.82 20.64 11.07
CA LEU A 209 -4.41 21.03 11.06
C LEU A 209 -3.55 19.98 10.34
N PHE A 210 -3.74 18.71 10.64
CA PHE A 210 -3.14 17.61 9.89
C PHE A 210 -4.21 16.81 9.15
N VAL A 211 -3.96 16.50 7.88
CA VAL A 211 -4.95 15.82 7.02
C VAL A 211 -5.39 14.46 7.56
N HIS A 212 -4.52 13.69 8.21
CA HIS A 212 -4.87 12.39 8.78
C HIS A 212 -5.76 12.49 10.03
N TRP A 213 -5.74 13.61 10.75
CA TRP A 213 -6.63 13.80 11.90
C TRP A 213 -8.09 13.85 11.50
N GLN A 214 -8.40 14.39 10.29
CA GLN A 214 -9.76 14.43 9.73
C GLN A 214 -10.35 13.02 9.52
N HIS A 215 -9.50 12.02 9.41
CA HIS A 215 -9.86 10.61 9.20
C HIS A 215 -9.84 9.78 10.49
N GLY A 216 -9.81 10.44 11.66
CA GLY A 216 -9.85 9.77 12.97
C GLY A 216 -8.48 9.35 13.53
N PHE A 217 -7.38 9.65 12.84
CA PHE A 217 -6.02 9.32 13.30
C PHE A 217 -5.42 10.39 14.25
N GLY A 218 -6.24 11.30 14.77
CA GLY A 218 -5.80 12.33 15.75
C GLY A 218 -5.67 11.82 17.18
N ARG A 219 -6.05 10.56 17.44
CA ARG A 219 -5.89 9.93 18.76
C ARG A 219 -4.44 9.46 18.89
N ALA A 220 -3.65 10.21 19.63
CA ALA A 220 -2.29 9.84 20.01
C ALA A 220 -2.30 9.12 21.36
#